data_801980a3e03b158bf914f2e5be297393
#
_entry.id   801980a3e03b158bf914f2e5be297393
#
_cell.length_a   1.000
_cell.length_b   1.000
_cell.length_c   1.000
_cell.angle_alpha   90.00
_cell.angle_beta   90.00
_cell.angle_gamma   90.00
#
_symmetry.space_group_name_H-M   'P 1'
#
loop_
_entity.id
_entity.type
_entity.pdbx_description
1 polymer ?
#
loop_
_entity_poly.entity_id
_entity_poly.type
_entity_poly.pdbx_seq_one_letter_code
_entity_poly.pdbx_strand_id
1 'polypeptide(L)'
;MNQTGPVEMLRNMPKIPKILLLAVSVALVLTVFLGVNSSGVSAAAPGQDGAYNQMKVYSEVLHHIQTDYVTDPNIPAVTNGALRGLLESLDADSSYLSPEDYKIYKADRGGKAQAGINVSKRYGYATVVSVVSGGPADKAGLVDGDILEAIEGQDTRDISLAMIRLMLEGAPGSTLTVGVVRSSRTEPDKISMARSLTVEPPVGEALYDDASILYLKPEILDRDHVNEVESKLKGMQKAGNRKVLLDLRDVAAGDMAEAVRLANFLLKSGTIATLEGQRFPKQVFTADPAKTIQATAPVVVLVNRGTAGPAELVAAALEDNKRAEVVGERTFGEGTQQKTFELADGAALILSVAKYESPSGKIIQDEGVTPDVLVASGPDEGAGVDEEEAPVTAAPAPVVKKPGAQVDEPLTKALELLKAKPA
;
A
#
# COMPACT_ATOMS: atom_id res chain seq x y z
N MET A 1 -69.35 -2.38 55.57
CA MET A 1 -68.94 -3.12 54.37
C MET A 1 -67.53 -3.65 54.64
N ASN A 2 -67.42 -4.90 55.09
CA ASN A 2 -66.12 -5.54 55.37
C ASN A 2 -65.51 -5.97 54.02
N GLN A 3 -64.41 -5.34 53.63
CA GLN A 3 -63.57 -5.83 52.53
C GLN A 3 -62.72 -6.99 53.07
N THR A 4 -63.07 -8.20 52.76
CA THR A 4 -62.25 -9.37 53.00
C THR A 4 -61.03 -9.31 52.12
N GLY A 5 -59.82 -9.25 52.69
CA GLY A 5 -58.58 -9.18 51.97
C GLY A 5 -58.31 -10.44 51.12
N PRO A 6 -57.49 -10.34 50.04
CA PRO A 6 -57.25 -11.41 49.09
C PRO A 6 -56.75 -12.73 49.69
N VAL A 7 -56.14 -12.71 50.87
CA VAL A 7 -55.69 -13.89 51.61
C VAL A 7 -56.85 -14.68 52.22
N GLU A 8 -57.93 -14.03 52.69
CA GLU A 8 -59.11 -14.71 53.23
C GLU A 8 -59.95 -15.34 52.11
N MET A 9 -59.98 -14.76 50.93
CA MET A 9 -60.65 -15.32 49.77
C MET A 9 -60.03 -16.64 49.31
N LEU A 10 -58.69 -16.74 49.34
CA LEU A 10 -57.93 -17.97 49.06
C LEU A 10 -58.16 -19.06 50.09
N ARG A 11 -58.36 -18.72 51.40
CA ARG A 11 -58.56 -19.69 52.49
C ARG A 11 -59.94 -20.40 52.38
N ASN A 12 -60.94 -19.76 51.91
CA ASN A 12 -62.32 -20.26 51.83
C ASN A 12 -62.74 -20.89 50.50
N MET A 13 -61.85 -20.99 49.51
CA MET A 13 -62.12 -21.66 48.24
C MET A 13 -62.19 -23.20 48.39
N PRO A 14 -63.08 -23.90 47.65
CA PRO A 14 -63.10 -25.34 47.60
C PRO A 14 -61.78 -25.94 47.10
N LYS A 15 -61.52 -27.21 47.47
CA LYS A 15 -60.19 -27.81 47.19
C LYS A 15 -59.77 -27.84 45.72
N ILE A 16 -60.76 -28.01 44.81
CA ILE A 16 -60.50 -28.10 43.36
C ILE A 16 -59.94 -26.79 42.77
N PRO A 17 -60.56 -25.59 42.97
CA PRO A 17 -59.98 -24.36 42.45
C PRO A 17 -58.63 -23.95 43.08
N LYS A 18 -58.37 -24.36 44.35
CA LYS A 18 -57.03 -24.17 44.97
C LYS A 18 -55.95 -24.97 44.26
N ILE A 19 -56.25 -26.24 43.92
CA ILE A 19 -55.31 -27.10 43.19
C ILE A 19 -55.04 -26.56 41.79
N LEU A 20 -56.12 -26.07 41.14
CA LEU A 20 -56.01 -25.46 39.79
C LEU A 20 -55.16 -24.20 39.81
N LEU A 21 -55.33 -23.35 40.80
CA LEU A 21 -54.57 -22.10 40.95
C LEU A 21 -53.10 -22.37 41.27
N LEU A 22 -52.83 -23.42 42.09
CA LEU A 22 -51.47 -23.88 42.37
C LEU A 22 -50.80 -24.48 41.12
N ALA A 23 -51.54 -25.27 40.33
CA ALA A 23 -51.04 -25.84 39.09
C ALA A 23 -50.71 -24.75 38.02
N VAL A 24 -51.59 -23.74 37.93
CA VAL A 24 -51.37 -22.58 37.02
C VAL A 24 -50.13 -21.76 37.48
N SER A 25 -49.98 -21.53 38.79
CA SER A 25 -48.81 -20.78 39.29
C SER A 25 -47.50 -21.56 39.08
N VAL A 26 -47.49 -22.88 39.29
CA VAL A 26 -46.35 -23.76 39.02
C VAL A 26 -46.03 -23.80 37.52
N ALA A 27 -47.03 -23.87 36.65
CA ALA A 27 -46.85 -23.82 35.20
C ALA A 27 -46.30 -22.48 34.77
N LEU A 28 -46.73 -21.36 35.37
CA LEU A 28 -46.24 -20.03 35.08
C LEU A 28 -44.79 -19.82 35.53
N VAL A 29 -44.43 -20.34 36.69
CA VAL A 29 -43.05 -20.35 37.19
C VAL A 29 -42.16 -21.22 36.29
N LEU A 30 -42.65 -22.39 35.87
CA LEU A 30 -41.93 -23.28 34.96
C LEU A 30 -41.75 -22.64 33.58
N THR A 31 -42.74 -21.94 33.03
CA THR A 31 -42.62 -21.24 31.77
C THR A 31 -41.67 -20.05 31.85
N VAL A 32 -41.64 -19.32 32.98
CA VAL A 32 -40.64 -18.24 33.20
C VAL A 32 -39.24 -18.86 33.35
N PHE A 33 -39.10 -19.95 34.08
CA PHE A 33 -37.79 -20.61 34.28
C PHE A 33 -37.27 -21.26 32.98
N LEU A 34 -38.13 -21.90 32.20
CA LEU A 34 -37.78 -22.44 30.89
C LEU A 34 -37.60 -21.34 29.86
N GLY A 35 -38.35 -20.24 29.91
CA GLY A 35 -38.24 -19.06 29.06
C GLY A 35 -36.96 -18.27 29.33
N VAL A 36 -36.51 -18.20 30.60
CA VAL A 36 -35.24 -17.56 30.96
C VAL A 36 -34.04 -18.43 30.53
N ASN A 37 -34.17 -19.75 30.57
CA ASN A 37 -33.13 -20.65 30.06
C ASN A 37 -33.12 -20.80 28.52
N SER A 38 -34.21 -20.45 27.85
CA SER A 38 -34.27 -20.42 26.39
C SER A 38 -34.08 -19.02 25.79
N SER A 39 -33.95 -17.98 26.65
CA SER A 39 -33.55 -16.64 26.19
C SER A 39 -32.06 -16.68 25.85
N GLY A 40 -31.77 -17.18 24.67
CA GLY A 40 -30.63 -16.81 23.87
C GLY A 40 -29.29 -16.76 24.59
N VAL A 41 -28.67 -17.91 24.74
CA VAL A 41 -27.29 -17.93 24.26
C VAL A 41 -27.38 -17.59 22.78
N SER A 42 -27.38 -16.29 22.43
CA SER A 42 -26.96 -15.87 21.10
C SER A 42 -25.61 -16.55 20.91
N ALA A 43 -25.57 -17.56 20.06
CA ALA A 43 -24.30 -18.06 19.56
C ALA A 43 -23.60 -16.81 18.99
N ALA A 44 -22.60 -16.31 19.71
CA ALA A 44 -21.74 -15.27 19.22
C ALA A 44 -21.27 -15.74 17.84
N ALA A 45 -21.37 -14.90 16.85
CA ALA A 45 -20.93 -15.24 15.50
C ALA A 45 -19.54 -15.85 15.60
N PRO A 46 -19.22 -16.92 14.86
CA PRO A 46 -17.91 -17.54 14.92
C PRO A 46 -16.84 -16.54 14.52
N GLY A 47 -16.17 -15.92 15.49
CA GLY A 47 -15.23 -14.81 15.35
C GLY A 47 -15.23 -13.87 16.55
N GLN A 48 -16.34 -13.68 17.26
CA GLN A 48 -16.37 -12.83 18.47
C GLN A 48 -15.67 -13.49 19.65
N ASP A 49 -15.81 -14.79 19.84
CA ASP A 49 -15.11 -15.52 20.92
C ASP A 49 -13.59 -15.49 20.73
N GLY A 50 -13.11 -15.52 19.48
CA GLY A 50 -11.68 -15.39 19.15
C GLY A 50 -11.13 -14.03 19.56
N ALA A 51 -11.81 -12.95 19.21
CA ALA A 51 -11.38 -11.59 19.53
C ALA A 51 -11.36 -11.33 21.04
N TYR A 52 -12.38 -11.76 21.77
CA TYR A 52 -12.43 -11.63 23.24
C TYR A 52 -11.30 -12.40 23.93
N ASN A 53 -10.97 -13.59 23.44
CA ASN A 53 -9.86 -14.37 23.99
C ASN A 53 -8.51 -13.68 23.76
N GLN A 54 -8.30 -13.09 22.58
CA GLN A 54 -7.09 -12.31 22.27
C GLN A 54 -7.01 -11.04 23.15
N MET A 55 -8.13 -10.35 23.36
CA MET A 55 -8.16 -9.19 24.27
C MET A 55 -7.81 -9.57 25.72
N LYS A 56 -8.22 -10.75 26.20
CA LYS A 56 -7.82 -11.28 27.51
C LYS A 56 -6.30 -11.47 27.60
N VAL A 57 -5.72 -12.13 26.62
CA VAL A 57 -4.26 -12.35 26.55
C VAL A 57 -3.52 -11.01 26.52
N TYR A 58 -3.97 -10.07 25.70
CA TYR A 58 -3.39 -8.73 25.66
C TYR A 58 -3.44 -8.02 27.01
N SER A 59 -4.60 -8.06 27.69
CA SER A 59 -4.78 -7.48 29.03
C SER A 59 -3.90 -8.15 30.09
N GLU A 60 -3.73 -9.47 30.04
CA GLU A 60 -2.87 -10.23 30.94
C GLU A 60 -1.40 -9.87 30.74
N VAL A 61 -0.93 -9.79 29.49
CA VAL A 61 0.43 -9.35 29.15
C VAL A 61 0.68 -7.91 29.66
N LEU A 62 -0.26 -7.00 29.42
CA LEU A 62 -0.14 -5.62 29.88
C LEU A 62 -0.12 -5.53 31.42
N HIS A 63 -0.90 -6.37 32.12
CA HIS A 63 -0.88 -6.46 33.58
C HIS A 63 0.49 -6.93 34.09
N HIS A 64 1.07 -7.99 33.50
CA HIS A 64 2.42 -8.45 33.87
C HIS A 64 3.50 -7.40 33.59
N ILE A 65 3.41 -6.67 32.47
CA ILE A 65 4.32 -5.57 32.20
C ILE A 65 4.20 -4.52 33.31
N GLN A 66 2.99 -4.17 33.74
CA GLN A 66 2.74 -3.17 34.76
C GLN A 66 3.21 -3.60 36.16
N THR A 67 3.07 -4.90 36.51
CA THR A 67 3.33 -5.38 37.87
C THR A 67 4.70 -6.00 38.05
N ASP A 68 5.24 -6.68 37.04
CA ASP A 68 6.39 -7.56 37.15
C ASP A 68 7.63 -7.06 36.38
N TYR A 69 7.51 -5.97 35.58
CA TYR A 69 8.65 -5.45 34.86
C TYR A 69 9.69 -4.85 35.79
N VAL A 70 10.98 -4.97 35.43
CA VAL A 70 12.15 -4.60 36.26
C VAL A 70 12.19 -3.14 36.72
N THR A 71 11.52 -2.23 35.99
CA THR A 71 11.37 -0.81 36.35
C THR A 71 9.94 -0.36 36.08
N ASP A 72 9.54 0.81 36.60
CA ASP A 72 8.21 1.36 36.35
C ASP A 72 8.02 1.65 34.84
N PRO A 73 7.13 0.93 34.13
CA PRO A 73 7.01 1.04 32.68
C PRO A 73 6.15 2.23 32.25
N ASN A 74 6.53 2.89 31.15
CA ASN A 74 5.68 3.85 30.49
C ASN A 74 4.57 3.15 29.70
N ILE A 75 3.43 2.87 30.38
CA ILE A 75 2.30 2.13 29.79
C ILE A 75 1.77 2.76 28.50
N PRO A 76 1.60 4.10 28.37
CA PRO A 76 1.24 4.72 27.07
C PRO A 76 2.22 4.39 25.94
N ALA A 77 3.52 4.46 26.19
CA ALA A 77 4.54 4.13 25.17
C ALA A 77 4.49 2.66 24.77
N VAL A 78 4.34 1.73 25.74
CA VAL A 78 4.17 0.30 25.51
C VAL A 78 2.92 0.03 24.65
N THR A 79 1.80 0.67 25.00
CA THR A 79 0.54 0.52 24.25
C THR A 79 0.66 1.03 22.82
N ASN A 80 1.27 2.21 22.62
CA ASN A 80 1.49 2.76 21.28
C ASN A 80 2.36 1.85 20.42
N GLY A 81 3.43 1.29 21.01
CA GLY A 81 4.29 0.31 20.32
C GLY A 81 3.53 -0.95 19.92
N ALA A 82 2.70 -1.49 20.82
CA ALA A 82 1.89 -2.67 20.55
C ALA A 82 0.83 -2.42 19.46
N LEU A 83 0.14 -1.27 19.47
CA LEU A 83 -0.84 -0.90 18.45
C LEU A 83 -0.19 -0.68 17.09
N ARG A 84 1.02 -0.07 17.05
CA ARG A 84 1.80 0.06 15.83
C ARG A 84 2.16 -1.31 15.25
N GLY A 85 2.75 -2.20 16.06
CA GLY A 85 3.08 -3.56 15.64
C GLY A 85 1.87 -4.35 15.15
N LEU A 86 0.69 -4.13 15.76
CA LEU A 86 -0.56 -4.75 15.31
C LEU A 86 -0.93 -4.33 13.89
N LEU A 87 -0.79 -3.05 13.53
CA LEU A 87 -1.10 -2.56 12.19
C LEU A 87 -0.02 -2.99 11.18
N GLU A 88 1.25 -2.87 11.53
CA GLU A 88 2.38 -3.28 10.68
C GLU A 88 2.39 -4.79 10.38
N SER A 89 1.76 -5.61 11.25
CA SER A 89 1.60 -7.05 10.98
C SER A 89 0.54 -7.37 9.91
N LEU A 90 -0.29 -6.42 9.52
CA LEU A 90 -1.28 -6.58 8.45
C LEU A 90 -0.65 -6.32 7.07
N ASP A 91 -0.05 -5.16 6.93
CA ASP A 91 0.66 -4.71 5.74
C ASP A 91 1.52 -3.46 6.05
N ALA A 92 2.39 -3.08 5.12
CA ALA A 92 3.28 -1.94 5.26
C ALA A 92 2.54 -0.58 5.29
N ASP A 93 1.38 -0.50 4.64
CA ASP A 93 0.63 0.74 4.45
C ASP A 93 -0.32 1.05 5.61
N SER A 94 -0.70 0.02 6.39
CA SER A 94 -1.52 0.21 7.58
C SER A 94 -0.71 0.84 8.72
N SER A 95 -1.20 1.93 9.29
CA SER A 95 -0.47 2.73 10.29
C SER A 95 -1.36 3.06 11.48
N TYR A 96 -0.82 2.92 12.70
CA TYR A 96 -1.39 3.54 13.90
C TYR A 96 -0.72 4.89 14.14
N LEU A 97 -1.51 5.91 14.38
CA LEU A 97 -1.08 7.23 14.76
C LEU A 97 -1.57 7.53 16.19
N SER A 98 -0.64 7.79 17.11
CA SER A 98 -0.99 8.26 18.45
C SER A 98 -1.76 9.58 18.38
N PRO A 99 -2.44 10.03 19.45
CA PRO A 99 -3.12 11.33 19.44
C PRO A 99 -2.19 12.49 19.08
N GLU A 100 -0.93 12.42 19.49
CA GLU A 100 0.09 13.41 19.16
C GLU A 100 0.49 13.35 17.70
N ASP A 101 0.79 12.14 17.19
CA ASP A 101 1.14 11.93 15.78
C ASP A 101 0.00 12.32 14.86
N TYR A 102 -1.24 11.95 15.21
CA TYR A 102 -2.39 12.30 14.39
C TYR A 102 -2.68 13.79 14.35
N LYS A 103 -2.45 14.49 15.46
CA LYS A 103 -2.51 15.96 15.49
C LYS A 103 -1.47 16.58 14.55
N ILE A 104 -0.24 16.05 14.54
CA ILE A 104 0.83 16.46 13.64
C ILE A 104 0.47 16.12 12.18
N TYR A 105 -0.04 14.93 11.94
CA TYR A 105 -0.46 14.45 10.62
C TYR A 105 -1.57 15.31 10.00
N LYS A 106 -2.55 15.75 10.81
CA LYS A 106 -3.63 16.64 10.36
C LYS A 106 -3.23 18.11 10.22
N ALA A 107 -2.13 18.51 10.85
CA ALA A 107 -1.72 19.91 10.80
C ALA A 107 -1.30 20.29 9.37
N ASP A 108 -1.89 21.37 8.85
CA ASP A 108 -1.42 21.98 7.60
C ASP A 108 -0.03 22.60 7.87
N ARG A 109 1.00 21.99 7.33
CA ARG A 109 2.38 22.43 7.53
C ARG A 109 2.84 23.51 6.58
N GLY A 110 1.94 24.06 5.76
CA GLY A 110 2.20 25.21 4.90
C GLY A 110 3.53 25.11 4.15
N GLY A 111 3.53 24.49 3.00
CA GLY A 111 4.71 24.33 2.18
C GLY A 111 5.08 22.84 2.02
N LYS A 112 4.74 22.29 0.88
CA LYS A 112 4.93 20.87 0.57
C LYS A 112 6.27 20.63 -0.15
N ALA A 113 7.37 21.15 0.42
CA ALA A 113 8.68 20.76 -0.08
C ALA A 113 8.99 19.35 0.38
N GLN A 114 9.59 18.57 -0.49
CA GLN A 114 9.85 17.14 -0.31
C GLN A 114 11.34 16.83 -0.49
N ALA A 115 11.73 15.65 -0.01
CA ALA A 115 13.04 15.08 -0.29
C ALA A 115 13.16 14.58 -1.75
N GLY A 116 12.04 14.29 -2.41
CA GLY A 116 12.00 13.70 -3.75
C GLY A 116 12.28 12.20 -3.72
N ILE A 117 11.70 11.49 -2.75
CA ILE A 117 11.72 10.03 -2.66
C ILE A 117 10.34 9.49 -2.31
N ASN A 118 10.02 8.34 -2.88
CA ASN A 118 8.89 7.52 -2.48
C ASN A 118 9.42 6.40 -1.58
N VAL A 119 8.73 6.15 -0.46
CA VAL A 119 9.17 5.17 0.53
C VAL A 119 8.03 4.22 0.90
N SER A 120 8.41 2.99 1.22
CA SER A 120 7.55 2.00 1.86
C SER A 120 8.31 1.36 3.02
N LYS A 121 7.69 0.42 3.76
CA LYS A 121 8.38 -0.37 4.79
C LYS A 121 8.61 -1.78 4.29
N ARG A 122 9.84 -2.28 4.46
CA ARG A 122 10.18 -3.69 4.28
C ARG A 122 11.01 -4.15 5.46
N TYR A 123 10.68 -5.31 6.02
CA TYR A 123 11.35 -5.88 7.20
C TYR A 123 11.43 -4.89 8.38
N GLY A 124 10.40 -4.04 8.52
CA GLY A 124 10.30 -3.04 9.58
C GLY A 124 11.02 -1.72 9.30
N TYR A 125 11.90 -1.63 8.32
CA TYR A 125 12.62 -0.40 7.96
C TYR A 125 11.95 0.35 6.79
N ALA A 126 12.13 1.68 6.77
CA ALA A 126 11.81 2.46 5.59
C ALA A 126 12.77 2.13 4.45
N THR A 127 12.24 1.81 3.29
CA THR A 127 13.00 1.52 2.07
C THR A 127 12.62 2.50 0.99
N VAL A 128 13.60 3.01 0.26
CA VAL A 128 13.38 3.87 -0.91
C VAL A 128 12.83 3.01 -2.03
N VAL A 129 11.63 3.35 -2.50
CA VAL A 129 10.96 2.68 -3.63
C VAL A 129 11.42 3.29 -4.94
N SER A 130 11.41 4.63 -5.01
CA SER A 130 11.90 5.37 -6.18
C SER A 130 12.41 6.74 -5.76
N VAL A 131 13.27 7.32 -6.61
CA VAL A 131 13.85 8.65 -6.42
C VAL A 131 13.44 9.54 -7.59
N VAL A 132 12.94 10.74 -7.26
CA VAL A 132 12.56 11.74 -8.28
C VAL A 132 13.82 12.29 -8.94
N SER A 133 13.92 12.12 -10.25
CA SER A 133 15.07 12.55 -11.05
C SER A 133 15.32 14.06 -10.92
N GLY A 134 16.57 14.46 -10.66
CA GLY A 134 16.95 15.85 -10.43
C GLY A 134 16.48 16.44 -9.10
N GLY A 135 15.80 15.65 -8.27
CA GLY A 135 15.34 16.01 -6.94
C GLY A 135 16.47 16.14 -5.90
N PRO A 136 16.14 16.56 -4.65
CA PRO A 136 17.14 16.66 -3.58
C PRO A 136 17.82 15.34 -3.25
N ALA A 137 17.06 14.26 -3.20
CA ALA A 137 17.57 12.93 -2.87
C ALA A 137 18.46 12.36 -3.98
N ASP A 138 18.09 12.53 -5.26
CA ASP A 138 18.90 12.13 -6.41
C ASP A 138 20.26 12.84 -6.39
N LYS A 139 20.24 14.18 -6.18
CA LYS A 139 21.47 14.98 -6.02
C LYS A 139 22.33 14.57 -4.83
N ALA A 140 21.69 14.05 -3.80
CA ALA A 140 22.37 13.52 -2.62
C ALA A 140 22.87 12.08 -2.79
N GLY A 141 22.57 11.43 -3.93
CA GLY A 141 23.00 10.09 -4.27
C GLY A 141 22.23 8.98 -3.60
N LEU A 142 20.94 9.22 -3.26
CA LEU A 142 20.01 8.16 -2.87
C LEU A 142 19.55 7.42 -4.13
N VAL A 143 19.35 6.12 -3.98
CA VAL A 143 18.86 5.24 -5.04
C VAL A 143 17.72 4.36 -4.53
N ASP A 144 16.97 3.76 -5.45
CA ASP A 144 15.98 2.72 -5.13
C ASP A 144 16.65 1.54 -4.39
N GLY A 145 15.92 0.96 -3.43
CA GLY A 145 16.45 -0.10 -2.56
C GLY A 145 17.26 0.40 -1.36
N ASP A 146 17.67 1.67 -1.27
CA ASP A 146 18.32 2.21 -0.08
C ASP A 146 17.43 2.06 1.16
N ILE A 147 18.01 1.58 2.27
CA ILE A 147 17.32 1.44 3.55
C ILE A 147 17.57 2.70 4.38
N LEU A 148 16.50 3.40 4.73
CA LEU A 148 16.54 4.53 5.65
C LEU A 148 16.44 4.00 7.08
N GLU A 149 17.56 3.83 7.75
CA GLU A 149 17.61 3.40 9.15
C GLU A 149 17.02 4.45 10.08
N ALA A 150 17.35 5.72 9.84
CA ALA A 150 16.90 6.84 10.66
C ALA A 150 16.51 8.06 9.82
N ILE A 151 15.54 8.82 10.31
CA ILE A 151 15.15 10.14 9.78
C ILE A 151 15.19 11.14 10.92
N GLU A 152 15.96 12.23 10.76
CA GLU A 152 16.20 13.23 11.82
C GLU A 152 16.66 12.61 13.15
N GLY A 153 17.40 11.50 13.07
CA GLY A 153 17.90 10.76 14.22
C GLY A 153 16.89 9.84 14.91
N GLN A 154 15.70 9.68 14.37
CA GLN A 154 14.69 8.74 14.85
C GLN A 154 14.77 7.45 14.01
N ASP A 155 14.86 6.29 14.66
CA ASP A 155 14.86 4.98 14.02
C ASP A 155 13.54 4.75 13.28
N THR A 156 13.60 4.39 12.00
CA THR A 156 12.41 4.22 11.16
C THR A 156 11.58 3.00 11.55
N ARG A 157 12.15 2.05 12.30
CA ARG A 157 11.40 0.92 12.87
C ARG A 157 10.37 1.39 13.90
N ASP A 158 10.67 2.50 14.59
CA ASP A 158 9.83 3.04 15.64
C ASP A 158 8.81 4.07 15.15
N ILE A 159 8.73 4.27 13.84
CA ILE A 159 7.86 5.27 13.21
C ILE A 159 6.94 4.57 12.20
N SER A 160 5.63 4.89 12.19
CA SER A 160 4.71 4.38 11.18
C SER A 160 5.03 4.93 9.79
N LEU A 161 4.71 4.19 8.72
CA LEU A 161 4.97 4.63 7.35
C LEU A 161 4.32 5.99 7.04
N ALA A 162 3.11 6.24 7.56
CA ALA A 162 2.43 7.52 7.39
C ALA A 162 3.23 8.69 7.99
N MET A 163 3.83 8.49 9.17
CA MET A 163 4.69 9.49 9.81
C MET A 163 6.03 9.62 9.10
N ILE A 164 6.62 8.53 8.60
CA ILE A 164 7.83 8.56 7.78
C ILE A 164 7.61 9.45 6.56
N ARG A 165 6.54 9.19 5.79
CA ARG A 165 6.16 9.99 4.61
C ARG A 165 6.00 11.48 4.99
N LEU A 166 5.36 11.77 6.12
CA LEU A 166 5.20 13.13 6.62
C LEU A 166 6.53 13.81 7.02
N MET A 167 7.48 13.05 7.60
CA MET A 167 8.81 13.59 7.99
C MET A 167 9.69 13.91 6.77
N LEU A 168 9.46 13.28 5.64
CA LEU A 168 10.14 13.60 4.37
C LEU A 168 9.67 14.93 3.79
N GLU A 169 8.47 15.39 4.16
CA GLU A 169 7.92 16.70 3.81
C GLU A 169 8.38 17.78 4.80
N GLY A 170 8.33 19.04 4.38
CA GLY A 170 8.63 20.16 5.26
C GLY A 170 8.65 21.52 4.57
N ALA A 171 9.15 22.52 5.26
CA ALA A 171 9.29 23.86 4.67
C ALA A 171 10.35 23.88 3.57
N PRO A 172 10.13 24.65 2.48
CA PRO A 172 11.12 24.79 1.42
C PRO A 172 12.47 25.25 1.97
N GLY A 173 13.54 24.59 1.57
CA GLY A 173 14.91 24.86 2.01
C GLY A 173 15.25 24.30 3.40
N SER A 174 14.32 23.69 4.13
CA SER A 174 14.64 23.02 5.38
C SER A 174 15.54 21.81 5.15
N THR A 175 16.50 21.59 6.03
CA THR A 175 17.40 20.44 5.96
C THR A 175 16.68 19.18 6.42
N LEU A 176 16.88 18.09 5.71
CA LEU A 176 16.52 16.73 6.09
C LEU A 176 17.79 15.92 6.21
N THR A 177 17.92 15.18 7.32
CA THR A 177 19.02 14.27 7.53
C THR A 177 18.50 12.84 7.65
N VAL A 178 19.07 11.93 6.86
CA VAL A 178 18.72 10.50 6.87
C VAL A 178 19.96 9.65 7.13
N GLY A 179 19.81 8.58 7.89
CA GLY A 179 20.78 7.51 8.02
C GLY A 179 20.46 6.44 6.98
N VAL A 180 21.39 6.12 6.09
CA VAL A 180 21.19 5.18 4.97
C VAL A 180 22.08 3.97 5.14
N VAL A 181 21.48 2.79 5.12
CA VAL A 181 22.20 1.51 5.12
C VAL A 181 22.18 0.93 3.71
N ARG A 182 23.37 0.55 3.23
CA ARG A 182 23.57 -0.11 1.95
C ARG A 182 24.30 -1.43 2.15
N SER A 183 23.99 -2.45 1.37
CA SER A 183 24.61 -3.77 1.47
C SER A 183 26.14 -3.74 1.28
N SER A 184 26.67 -2.73 0.61
CA SER A 184 28.09 -2.53 0.37
C SER A 184 28.86 -1.91 1.55
N ARG A 185 28.19 -1.48 2.63
CA ARG A 185 28.80 -0.79 3.79
C ARG A 185 28.36 -1.38 5.11
N THR A 186 29.26 -1.37 6.09
CA THR A 186 29.00 -1.89 7.44
C THR A 186 28.40 -0.86 8.39
N GLU A 187 28.52 0.43 8.08
CA GLU A 187 27.99 1.52 8.90
C GLU A 187 27.04 2.39 8.07
N PRO A 188 25.97 2.93 8.69
CA PRO A 188 25.05 3.83 8.00
C PRO A 188 25.74 5.11 7.51
N ASP A 189 25.46 5.49 6.28
CA ASP A 189 25.85 6.80 5.74
C ASP A 189 24.87 7.87 6.22
N LYS A 190 25.39 8.95 6.79
CA LYS A 190 24.59 10.11 7.15
C LYS A 190 24.49 11.06 5.96
N ILE A 191 23.34 11.15 5.33
CA ILE A 191 23.06 12.00 4.17
C ILE A 191 22.17 13.16 4.58
N SER A 192 22.59 14.39 4.24
CA SER A 192 21.79 15.60 4.49
C SER A 192 21.46 16.28 3.16
N MET A 193 20.19 16.67 3.02
CA MET A 193 19.66 17.34 1.82
C MET A 193 18.69 18.44 2.18
N ALA A 194 18.52 19.44 1.31
CA ALA A 194 17.53 20.48 1.50
C ALA A 194 16.23 20.08 0.80
N ARG A 195 15.10 20.09 1.53
CA ARG A 195 13.77 19.88 0.93
C ARG A 195 13.48 20.96 -0.10
N SER A 196 12.98 20.60 -1.26
CA SER A 196 12.60 21.52 -2.30
C SER A 196 11.13 21.35 -2.72
N LEU A 197 10.55 22.42 -3.24
CA LEU A 197 9.34 22.30 -4.05
C LEU A 197 9.73 21.54 -5.31
N THR A 198 9.55 20.25 -5.29
CA THR A 198 9.85 19.39 -6.42
C THR A 198 8.75 19.63 -7.44
N VAL A 199 9.11 20.24 -8.55
CA VAL A 199 8.26 20.21 -9.74
C VAL A 199 8.69 18.94 -10.46
N GLU A 200 7.78 17.98 -10.55
CA GLU A 200 8.05 16.76 -11.31
C GLU A 200 8.42 17.15 -12.76
N PRO A 201 9.47 16.53 -13.33
CA PRO A 201 9.84 16.82 -14.71
C PRO A 201 8.68 16.52 -15.66
N PRO A 202 8.54 17.26 -16.78
CA PRO A 202 7.53 16.95 -17.78
C PRO A 202 7.75 15.53 -18.33
N VAL A 203 6.74 14.99 -18.98
CA VAL A 203 6.83 13.65 -19.60
C VAL A 203 8.01 13.57 -20.54
N GLY A 204 8.97 12.73 -20.21
CA GLY A 204 10.14 12.46 -21.06
C GLY A 204 9.68 11.93 -22.41
N GLU A 205 10.23 12.49 -23.49
CA GLU A 205 9.92 12.09 -24.87
C GLU A 205 11.20 11.84 -25.66
N ALA A 206 11.22 10.73 -26.37
CA ALA A 206 12.27 10.43 -27.33
C ALA A 206 11.67 9.70 -28.55
N LEU A 207 12.37 9.74 -29.67
CA LEU A 207 12.00 9.08 -30.91
C LEU A 207 13.08 8.07 -31.29
N TYR A 208 12.68 6.86 -31.58
CA TYR A 208 13.57 5.77 -32.01
C TYR A 208 13.13 5.22 -33.37
N ASP A 209 14.01 4.47 -34.01
CA ASP A 209 13.74 3.77 -35.27
C ASP A 209 13.19 4.72 -36.36
N ASP A 210 13.98 5.75 -36.73
CA ASP A 210 13.61 6.80 -37.67
C ASP A 210 12.24 7.47 -37.35
N ALA A 211 12.02 7.75 -36.06
CA ALA A 211 10.80 8.33 -35.51
C ALA A 211 9.54 7.45 -35.61
N SER A 212 9.67 6.14 -35.92
CA SER A 212 8.53 5.22 -35.93
C SER A 212 8.07 4.84 -34.53
N ILE A 213 8.95 4.87 -33.51
CA ILE A 213 8.68 4.55 -32.12
C ILE A 213 8.66 5.83 -31.28
N LEU A 214 7.51 6.14 -30.69
CA LEU A 214 7.33 7.19 -29.69
C LEU A 214 7.63 6.62 -28.30
N TYR A 215 8.69 7.11 -27.68
CA TYR A 215 9.02 6.82 -26.28
C TYR A 215 8.40 7.89 -25.39
N LEU A 216 7.73 7.45 -24.31
CA LEU A 216 7.12 8.30 -23.31
C LEU A 216 7.50 7.80 -21.91
N LYS A 217 8.03 8.70 -21.07
CA LYS A 217 8.35 8.42 -19.66
C LYS A 217 7.69 9.47 -18.77
N PRO A 218 6.49 9.21 -18.22
CA PRO A 218 5.97 10.02 -17.12
C PRO A 218 6.79 9.75 -15.85
N GLU A 219 7.04 10.78 -15.06
CA GLU A 219 7.73 10.62 -13.75
C GLU A 219 6.72 10.40 -12.61
N ILE A 220 5.45 10.79 -12.85
CA ILE A 220 4.32 10.62 -11.95
C ILE A 220 3.04 10.43 -12.76
N LEU A 221 2.06 9.72 -12.24
CA LEU A 221 0.75 9.54 -12.85
C LEU A 221 -0.30 10.47 -12.21
N ASP A 222 -0.07 11.76 -12.25
CA ASP A 222 -1.06 12.78 -11.92
C ASP A 222 -1.84 13.24 -13.16
N ARG A 223 -2.80 14.14 -12.95
CA ARG A 223 -3.67 14.64 -14.03
C ARG A 223 -2.87 15.34 -15.14
N ASP A 224 -1.86 16.13 -14.78
CA ASP A 224 -1.15 16.96 -15.74
C ASP A 224 -0.22 16.14 -16.62
N HIS A 225 0.53 15.21 -16.04
CA HIS A 225 1.39 14.28 -16.80
C HIS A 225 0.57 13.32 -17.66
N VAL A 226 -0.56 12.82 -17.16
CA VAL A 226 -1.45 11.96 -17.97
C VAL A 226 -2.11 12.75 -19.11
N ASN A 227 -2.44 14.04 -18.94
CA ASN A 227 -2.87 14.92 -20.02
C ASN A 227 -1.77 15.13 -21.07
N GLU A 228 -0.52 15.25 -20.62
CA GLU A 228 0.61 15.38 -21.53
C GLU A 228 0.82 14.11 -22.37
N VAL A 229 0.78 12.92 -21.72
CA VAL A 229 0.79 11.62 -22.44
C VAL A 229 -0.37 11.53 -23.43
N GLU A 230 -1.57 11.92 -23.02
CA GLU A 230 -2.75 11.96 -23.89
C GLU A 230 -2.52 12.79 -25.14
N SER A 231 -1.97 14.00 -24.97
CA SER A 231 -1.67 14.91 -26.07
C SER A 231 -0.65 14.31 -27.05
N LYS A 232 0.43 13.71 -26.54
CA LYS A 232 1.47 13.06 -27.35
C LYS A 232 0.91 11.86 -28.11
N LEU A 233 0.10 11.01 -27.48
CA LEU A 233 -0.56 9.88 -28.12
C LEU A 233 -1.54 10.32 -29.23
N LYS A 234 -2.28 11.42 -29.05
CA LYS A 234 -3.15 12.00 -30.10
C LYS A 234 -2.36 12.56 -31.25
N GLY A 235 -1.18 13.09 -31.00
CA GLY A 235 -0.29 13.68 -32.00
C GLY A 235 0.50 12.65 -32.80
N MET A 236 0.70 11.43 -32.29
CA MET A 236 1.69 10.48 -32.80
C MET A 236 1.53 10.15 -34.30
N GLN A 237 0.31 9.94 -34.80
CA GLN A 237 0.09 9.62 -36.22
C GLN A 237 0.50 10.76 -37.15
N LYS A 238 0.22 12.01 -36.75
CA LYS A 238 0.62 13.20 -37.53
C LYS A 238 2.14 13.39 -37.53
N ALA A 239 2.80 12.97 -36.43
CA ALA A 239 4.25 13.03 -36.31
C ALA A 239 4.97 11.87 -37.03
N GLY A 240 4.22 10.90 -37.60
CA GLY A 240 4.79 9.73 -38.25
C GLY A 240 5.08 8.55 -37.34
N ASN A 241 4.78 8.67 -36.02
CA ASN A 241 4.97 7.59 -35.07
C ASN A 241 3.89 6.50 -35.24
N ARG A 242 4.28 5.25 -35.11
CA ARG A 242 3.40 4.10 -35.33
C ARG A 242 3.39 3.10 -34.16
N LYS A 243 4.36 3.19 -33.25
CA LYS A 243 4.59 2.29 -32.13
C LYS A 243 4.82 3.13 -30.88
N VAL A 244 4.50 2.58 -29.72
CA VAL A 244 4.65 3.26 -28.41
C VAL A 244 5.55 2.43 -27.50
N LEU A 245 6.53 3.09 -26.91
CA LEU A 245 7.30 2.58 -25.79
C LEU A 245 6.95 3.43 -24.56
N LEU A 246 6.23 2.84 -23.62
CA LEU A 246 5.84 3.47 -22.36
C LEU A 246 6.80 3.04 -21.27
N ASP A 247 7.60 3.96 -20.77
CA ASP A 247 8.55 3.68 -19.68
C ASP A 247 7.93 4.09 -18.34
N LEU A 248 7.65 3.10 -17.52
CA LEU A 248 7.10 3.25 -16.17
C LEU A 248 8.13 2.92 -15.08
N ARG A 249 9.41 2.80 -15.43
CA ARG A 249 10.49 2.58 -14.46
C ARG A 249 10.60 3.79 -13.53
N ASP A 250 10.71 3.52 -12.24
CA ASP A 250 10.83 4.48 -11.14
C ASP A 250 9.59 5.35 -10.92
N VAL A 251 8.47 5.00 -11.55
CA VAL A 251 7.18 5.68 -11.36
C VAL A 251 6.44 5.03 -10.20
N ALA A 252 6.41 5.71 -9.05
CA ALA A 252 5.80 5.20 -7.82
C ALA A 252 4.71 6.14 -7.24
N ALA A 253 4.50 7.30 -7.85
CA ALA A 253 3.55 8.29 -7.36
C ALA A 253 2.46 8.59 -8.38
N GLY A 254 1.31 9.08 -7.89
CA GLY A 254 0.18 9.51 -8.71
C GLY A 254 -1.16 9.00 -8.20
N ASP A 255 -2.17 9.15 -9.05
CA ASP A 255 -3.54 8.78 -8.73
C ASP A 255 -3.96 7.49 -9.46
N MET A 256 -4.58 6.55 -8.73
CA MET A 256 -5.12 5.32 -9.34
C MET A 256 -6.17 5.62 -10.42
N ALA A 257 -6.95 6.70 -10.28
CA ALA A 257 -7.92 7.13 -11.29
C ALA A 257 -7.23 7.58 -12.60
N GLU A 258 -6.07 8.23 -12.49
CA GLU A 258 -5.28 8.65 -13.64
C GLU A 258 -4.56 7.45 -14.29
N ALA A 259 -4.16 6.45 -13.50
CA ALA A 259 -3.67 5.19 -14.04
C ALA A 259 -4.73 4.44 -14.85
N VAL A 260 -5.97 4.36 -14.34
CA VAL A 260 -7.12 3.80 -15.09
C VAL A 260 -7.34 4.56 -16.38
N ARG A 261 -7.24 5.90 -16.37
CA ARG A 261 -7.38 6.75 -17.54
C ARG A 261 -6.28 6.49 -18.58
N LEU A 262 -5.02 6.41 -18.13
CA LEU A 262 -3.88 6.11 -18.99
C LEU A 262 -4.00 4.73 -19.66
N ALA A 263 -4.34 3.71 -18.88
CA ALA A 263 -4.58 2.36 -19.43
C ALA A 263 -5.71 2.39 -20.49
N ASN A 264 -6.77 3.15 -20.25
CA ASN A 264 -7.88 3.27 -21.20
C ASN A 264 -7.49 3.96 -22.53
N PHE A 265 -6.48 4.83 -22.55
CA PHE A 265 -6.00 5.40 -23.82
C PHE A 265 -5.50 4.33 -24.80
N LEU A 266 -5.05 3.22 -24.27
CA LEU A 266 -4.47 2.09 -25.02
C LEU A 266 -5.40 0.88 -25.13
N LEU A 267 -6.43 0.76 -24.28
CA LEU A 267 -7.37 -0.33 -24.25
C LEU A 267 -8.72 0.07 -24.84
N LYS A 268 -9.23 -0.70 -25.80
CA LYS A 268 -10.56 -0.48 -26.41
C LYS A 268 -11.67 -1.18 -25.62
N SER A 269 -11.35 -2.26 -24.93
CA SER A 269 -12.30 -3.08 -24.17
C SER A 269 -11.54 -3.91 -23.13
N GLY A 270 -12.28 -4.53 -22.24
CA GLY A 270 -11.72 -5.38 -21.19
C GLY A 270 -11.73 -4.70 -19.83
N THR A 271 -11.43 -5.46 -18.81
CA THR A 271 -11.22 -4.97 -17.44
C THR A 271 -9.86 -4.29 -17.36
N ILE A 272 -9.79 -3.14 -16.69
CA ILE A 272 -8.54 -2.45 -16.37
C ILE A 272 -8.03 -2.91 -15.00
N ALA A 273 -8.91 -2.89 -14.01
CA ALA A 273 -8.61 -3.35 -12.65
C ALA A 273 -9.89 -3.67 -11.90
N THR A 274 -9.76 -4.41 -10.82
CA THR A 274 -10.80 -4.58 -9.80
C THR A 274 -10.28 -4.05 -8.48
N LEU A 275 -11.14 -3.40 -7.70
CA LEU A 275 -10.85 -2.99 -6.33
C LEU A 275 -11.85 -3.70 -5.42
N GLU A 276 -11.37 -4.51 -4.48
CA GLU A 276 -12.22 -5.32 -3.60
C GLU A 276 -11.64 -5.39 -2.18
N GLY A 277 -12.50 -5.46 -1.18
CA GLY A 277 -12.14 -5.63 0.22
C GLY A 277 -13.27 -6.24 1.02
N GLN A 278 -12.99 -6.70 2.25
CA GLN A 278 -13.94 -7.43 3.09
C GLN A 278 -15.28 -6.70 3.28
N ARG A 279 -15.24 -5.38 3.48
CA ARG A 279 -16.43 -4.50 3.62
C ARG A 279 -16.44 -3.37 2.59
N PHE A 280 -15.51 -3.41 1.67
CA PHE A 280 -15.43 -2.47 0.57
C PHE A 280 -16.16 -3.06 -0.63
N PRO A 281 -17.17 -2.36 -1.19
CA PRO A 281 -17.93 -2.90 -2.31
C PRO A 281 -17.01 -3.07 -3.53
N LYS A 282 -17.12 -4.23 -4.17
CA LYS A 282 -16.35 -4.53 -5.37
C LYS A 282 -16.61 -3.48 -6.46
N GLN A 283 -15.54 -2.87 -6.94
CA GLN A 283 -15.55 -1.92 -8.05
C GLN A 283 -14.75 -2.52 -9.20
N VAL A 284 -15.33 -2.53 -10.39
CA VAL A 284 -14.68 -3.01 -11.60
C VAL A 284 -14.47 -1.83 -12.54
N PHE A 285 -13.23 -1.55 -12.87
CA PHE A 285 -12.86 -0.52 -13.85
C PHE A 285 -12.72 -1.19 -15.22
N THR A 286 -13.50 -0.73 -16.18
CA THR A 286 -13.52 -1.28 -17.55
C THR A 286 -13.13 -0.23 -18.56
N ALA A 287 -12.49 -0.65 -19.63
CA ALA A 287 -12.12 0.25 -20.73
C ALA A 287 -13.38 0.75 -21.45
N ASP A 288 -13.40 2.04 -21.71
CA ASP A 288 -14.42 2.75 -22.48
C ASP A 288 -13.88 3.04 -23.89
N PRO A 289 -14.47 2.43 -24.94
CA PRO A 289 -14.01 2.64 -26.32
C PRO A 289 -13.97 4.11 -26.75
N ALA A 290 -14.85 4.95 -26.16
CA ALA A 290 -14.92 6.38 -26.48
C ALA A 290 -13.69 7.17 -26.00
N LYS A 291 -12.96 6.63 -25.02
CA LYS A 291 -11.75 7.22 -24.43
C LYS A 291 -10.45 6.65 -25.00
N THR A 292 -10.54 5.62 -25.85
CA THR A 292 -9.38 4.98 -26.45
C THR A 292 -8.75 5.88 -27.50
N ILE A 293 -7.45 6.05 -27.44
CA ILE A 293 -6.67 6.90 -28.37
C ILE A 293 -5.89 6.02 -29.35
N GLN A 294 -5.18 5.01 -28.84
CA GLN A 294 -4.32 4.15 -29.63
C GLN A 294 -4.65 2.66 -29.37
N ALA A 295 -5.70 2.18 -30.06
CA ALA A 295 -6.17 0.80 -29.89
C ALA A 295 -5.25 -0.24 -30.56
N THR A 296 -4.57 0.10 -31.65
CA THR A 296 -3.90 -0.84 -32.56
C THR A 296 -2.40 -0.70 -32.66
N ALA A 297 -1.85 0.49 -32.34
CA ALA A 297 -0.40 0.70 -32.36
C ALA A 297 0.30 -0.32 -31.45
N PRO A 298 1.37 -1.00 -31.90
CA PRO A 298 2.17 -1.84 -31.02
C PRO A 298 2.68 -1.06 -29.81
N VAL A 299 2.55 -1.67 -28.61
CA VAL A 299 3.00 -1.11 -27.34
C VAL A 299 3.92 -2.07 -26.64
N VAL A 300 4.98 -1.54 -26.04
CA VAL A 300 5.80 -2.20 -25.02
C VAL A 300 5.84 -1.30 -23.80
N VAL A 301 5.81 -1.90 -22.62
CA VAL A 301 5.91 -1.20 -21.33
C VAL A 301 7.21 -1.61 -20.64
N LEU A 302 7.99 -0.63 -20.20
CA LEU A 302 9.16 -0.87 -19.34
C LEU A 302 8.79 -0.70 -17.88
N VAL A 303 9.24 -1.63 -17.05
CA VAL A 303 9.05 -1.62 -15.59
C VAL A 303 10.32 -2.05 -14.87
N ASN A 304 10.46 -1.63 -13.61
CA ASN A 304 11.52 -2.08 -12.72
C ASN A 304 11.02 -2.17 -11.28
N ARG A 305 11.93 -2.42 -10.33
CA ARG A 305 11.61 -2.49 -8.89
C ARG A 305 11.08 -1.18 -8.32
N GLY A 306 11.42 -0.04 -8.92
CA GLY A 306 10.91 1.30 -8.57
C GLY A 306 9.53 1.61 -9.17
N THR A 307 8.97 0.74 -10.01
CA THR A 307 7.59 0.86 -10.50
C THR A 307 6.64 0.43 -9.41
N ALA A 308 5.76 1.34 -8.92
CA ALA A 308 4.85 1.05 -7.83
C ALA A 308 3.46 1.68 -8.02
N GLY A 309 2.48 1.17 -7.32
CA GLY A 309 1.15 1.76 -7.20
C GLY A 309 0.42 1.99 -8.53
N PRO A 310 0.13 3.26 -8.89
CA PRO A 310 -0.59 3.58 -10.13
C PRO A 310 0.07 3.04 -11.39
N ALA A 311 1.41 3.02 -11.45
CA ALA A 311 2.15 2.51 -12.60
C ALA A 311 2.02 0.98 -12.74
N GLU A 312 1.95 0.25 -11.63
CA GLU A 312 1.69 -1.19 -11.63
C GLU A 312 0.31 -1.54 -12.18
N LEU A 313 -0.70 -0.73 -11.83
CA LEU A 313 -2.05 -0.91 -12.37
C LEU A 313 -2.07 -0.76 -13.90
N VAL A 314 -1.35 0.22 -14.45
CA VAL A 314 -1.22 0.39 -15.91
C VAL A 314 -0.53 -0.80 -16.53
N ALA A 315 0.61 -1.25 -15.99
CA ALA A 315 1.37 -2.37 -16.50
C ALA A 315 0.53 -3.65 -16.50
N ALA A 316 -0.08 -3.99 -15.35
CA ALA A 316 -0.94 -5.16 -15.20
C ALA A 316 -2.15 -5.13 -16.15
N ALA A 317 -2.79 -3.97 -16.31
CA ALA A 317 -3.93 -3.81 -17.21
C ALA A 317 -3.55 -4.08 -18.66
N LEU A 318 -2.40 -3.60 -19.11
CA LEU A 318 -1.95 -3.76 -20.49
C LEU A 318 -1.43 -5.18 -20.76
N GLU A 319 -0.73 -5.79 -19.80
CA GLU A 319 -0.23 -7.16 -19.87
C GLU A 319 -1.37 -8.18 -19.94
N ASP A 320 -2.27 -8.17 -18.98
CA ASP A 320 -3.36 -9.15 -18.87
C ASP A 320 -4.35 -9.08 -20.03
N ASN A 321 -4.61 -7.88 -20.57
CA ASN A 321 -5.41 -7.70 -21.78
C ASN A 321 -4.63 -8.03 -23.07
N LYS A 322 -3.36 -8.48 -22.98
CA LYS A 322 -2.48 -8.78 -24.11
C LYS A 322 -2.33 -7.60 -25.08
N ARG A 323 -2.40 -6.39 -24.51
CA ARG A 323 -2.30 -5.14 -25.25
C ARG A 323 -0.86 -4.67 -25.41
N ALA A 324 -0.03 -4.95 -24.44
CA ALA A 324 1.41 -4.67 -24.49
C ALA A 324 2.20 -5.87 -23.95
N GLU A 325 3.46 -5.98 -24.35
CA GLU A 325 4.45 -6.78 -23.66
C GLU A 325 5.11 -5.94 -22.58
N VAL A 326 5.21 -6.48 -21.38
CA VAL A 326 5.88 -5.84 -20.25
C VAL A 326 7.30 -6.39 -20.16
N VAL A 327 8.28 -5.49 -20.08
CA VAL A 327 9.73 -5.83 -20.13
C VAL A 327 10.43 -5.18 -18.95
N GLY A 328 11.32 -5.89 -18.31
CA GLY A 328 12.15 -5.37 -17.20
C GLY A 328 12.16 -6.27 -15.99
N GLU A 329 12.10 -5.70 -14.79
CA GLU A 329 12.12 -6.40 -13.53
C GLU A 329 10.73 -6.46 -12.90
N ARG A 330 10.53 -7.39 -11.95
CA ARG A 330 9.29 -7.43 -11.14
C ARG A 330 9.10 -6.10 -10.41
N THR A 331 7.90 -5.58 -10.45
CA THR A 331 7.55 -4.30 -9.82
C THR A 331 7.43 -4.40 -8.30
N PHE A 332 7.25 -3.27 -7.63
CA PHE A 332 7.32 -3.18 -6.17
C PHE A 332 6.19 -3.94 -5.44
N GLY A 333 4.95 -3.78 -5.88
CA GLY A 333 3.79 -4.38 -5.24
C GLY A 333 3.07 -3.45 -4.25
N GLU A 334 2.66 -2.26 -4.67
CA GLU A 334 1.84 -1.32 -3.90
C GLU A 334 0.45 -1.19 -4.55
N GLY A 335 -0.57 -1.80 -3.94
CA GLY A 335 -1.90 -1.87 -4.54
C GLY A 335 -3.02 -1.84 -3.51
N THR A 336 -2.97 -0.95 -2.50
CA THR A 336 -4.01 -0.83 -1.48
C THR A 336 -4.82 0.45 -1.62
N GLN A 337 -6.08 0.37 -1.18
CA GLN A 337 -6.91 1.53 -0.89
C GLN A 337 -7.00 1.72 0.61
N GLN A 338 -6.57 2.88 1.10
CA GLN A 338 -6.53 3.18 2.51
C GLN A 338 -7.74 4.00 2.95
N LYS A 339 -8.09 3.86 4.24
CA LYS A 339 -9.09 4.68 4.93
C LYS A 339 -8.62 5.02 6.33
N THR A 340 -8.81 6.28 6.72
CA THR A 340 -8.52 6.75 8.06
C THR A 340 -9.74 6.58 8.97
N PHE A 341 -9.52 6.02 10.17
CA PHE A 341 -10.51 5.88 11.23
C PHE A 341 -10.01 6.63 12.46
N GLU A 342 -10.74 7.67 12.86
CA GLU A 342 -10.45 8.39 14.10
C GLU A 342 -10.95 7.60 15.31
N LEU A 343 -10.12 7.53 16.35
CA LEU A 343 -10.44 6.86 17.59
C LEU A 343 -10.92 7.86 18.66
N ALA A 344 -11.62 7.36 19.68
CA ALA A 344 -12.24 8.20 20.72
C ALA A 344 -11.25 8.95 21.59
N ASP A 345 -10.02 8.47 21.70
CA ASP A 345 -8.91 9.06 22.45
C ASP A 345 -8.13 10.11 21.64
N GLY A 346 -8.51 10.34 20.40
CA GLY A 346 -7.84 11.28 19.49
C GLY A 346 -6.73 10.66 18.64
N ALA A 347 -6.46 9.36 18.78
CA ALA A 347 -5.60 8.60 17.89
C ALA A 347 -6.30 8.30 16.56
N ALA A 348 -5.58 7.74 15.60
CA ALA A 348 -6.17 7.30 14.34
C ALA A 348 -5.53 6.01 13.81
N LEU A 349 -6.31 5.27 13.03
CA LEU A 349 -5.84 4.18 12.19
C LEU A 349 -5.90 4.62 10.73
N ILE A 350 -4.83 4.45 10.00
CA ILE A 350 -4.83 4.40 8.54
C ILE A 350 -4.81 2.91 8.21
N LEU A 351 -5.85 2.40 7.56
CA LEU A 351 -6.04 0.97 7.35
C LEU A 351 -6.29 0.69 5.88
N SER A 352 -5.62 -0.29 5.33
CA SER A 352 -5.89 -0.84 4.01
C SER A 352 -7.23 -1.55 4.03
N VAL A 353 -8.22 -0.99 3.33
CA VAL A 353 -9.61 -1.47 3.33
C VAL A 353 -10.00 -2.23 2.08
N ALA A 354 -9.22 -2.09 1.01
CA ALA A 354 -9.37 -2.82 -0.24
C ALA A 354 -8.02 -2.97 -0.96
N LYS A 355 -7.92 -3.95 -1.86
CA LYS A 355 -6.76 -4.18 -2.70
C LYS A 355 -7.14 -4.11 -4.18
N TYR A 356 -6.22 -3.59 -4.98
CA TYR A 356 -6.35 -3.63 -6.43
C TYR A 356 -5.91 -4.99 -6.96
N GLU A 357 -6.72 -5.53 -7.84
CA GLU A 357 -6.45 -6.76 -8.58
C GLU A 357 -6.30 -6.42 -10.07
N SER A 358 -5.40 -7.11 -10.73
CA SER A 358 -5.24 -7.07 -12.18
C SER A 358 -6.48 -7.65 -12.89
N PRO A 359 -6.62 -7.46 -14.21
CA PRO A 359 -7.71 -8.06 -14.97
C PRO A 359 -7.83 -9.59 -14.82
N SER A 360 -6.72 -10.29 -14.60
CA SER A 360 -6.69 -11.74 -14.37
C SER A 360 -7.03 -12.16 -12.93
N GLY A 361 -7.28 -11.20 -12.03
CA GLY A 361 -7.59 -11.43 -10.61
C GLY A 361 -6.36 -11.63 -9.72
N LYS A 362 -5.15 -11.28 -10.18
CA LYS A 362 -3.95 -11.28 -9.35
C LYS A 362 -3.94 -10.03 -8.49
N ILE A 363 -3.66 -10.19 -7.20
CA ILE A 363 -3.50 -9.07 -6.27
C ILE A 363 -2.18 -8.37 -6.59
N ILE A 364 -2.20 -7.03 -6.69
CA ILE A 364 -0.99 -6.23 -6.93
C ILE A 364 -0.19 -6.08 -5.64
N GLN A 365 -0.87 -5.89 -4.49
CA GLN A 365 -0.23 -5.68 -3.20
C GLN A 365 0.67 -6.85 -2.82
N ASP A 366 1.93 -6.56 -2.49
CA ASP A 366 3.02 -7.48 -2.11
C ASP A 366 3.50 -8.44 -3.23
N GLU A 367 2.68 -8.61 -4.29
CA GLU A 367 2.99 -9.49 -5.43
C GLU A 367 3.62 -8.75 -6.61
N GLY A 368 3.24 -7.49 -6.82
CA GLY A 368 3.69 -6.72 -7.98
C GLY A 368 3.30 -7.33 -9.32
N VAL A 369 3.78 -6.74 -10.40
CA VAL A 369 3.64 -7.22 -11.77
C VAL A 369 4.93 -7.93 -12.17
N THR A 370 4.82 -9.18 -12.62
CA THR A 370 5.95 -9.94 -13.16
C THR A 370 5.96 -9.75 -14.67
N PRO A 371 7.01 -9.12 -15.26
CA PRO A 371 7.02 -8.83 -16.69
C PRO A 371 6.98 -10.08 -17.58
N ASP A 372 6.42 -9.97 -18.79
CA ASP A 372 6.47 -11.04 -19.82
C ASP A 372 7.92 -11.36 -20.20
N VAL A 373 8.81 -10.35 -20.18
CA VAL A 373 10.23 -10.50 -20.53
C VAL A 373 11.08 -9.94 -19.38
N LEU A 374 11.64 -10.84 -18.58
CA LEU A 374 12.54 -10.50 -17.49
C LEU A 374 13.90 -10.04 -18.03
N VAL A 375 14.30 -8.82 -17.71
CA VAL A 375 15.59 -8.23 -18.04
C VAL A 375 16.07 -7.42 -16.84
N ALA A 376 17.20 -7.79 -16.26
CA ALA A 376 17.76 -7.06 -15.13
C ALA A 376 18.36 -5.72 -15.58
N SER A 377 18.25 -4.70 -14.74
CA SER A 377 18.74 -3.33 -15.03
C SER A 377 20.26 -3.16 -14.81
N GLY A 378 21.05 -4.24 -14.78
CA GLY A 378 22.50 -4.23 -14.55
C GLY A 378 22.89 -4.73 -13.16
N PRO A 379 24.20 -4.73 -12.82
CA PRO A 379 24.61 -5.18 -11.49
C PRO A 379 24.11 -4.20 -10.44
N ASP A 380 23.18 -4.67 -9.66
CA ASP A 380 22.53 -3.98 -8.55
C ASP A 380 23.56 -3.76 -7.42
N GLU A 381 23.99 -2.54 -7.18
CA GLU A 381 24.78 -2.22 -5.98
C GLU A 381 23.94 -2.19 -4.69
N GLY A 382 22.62 -2.38 -4.81
CA GLY A 382 21.63 -2.24 -3.73
C GLY A 382 20.74 -3.44 -3.42
N ALA A 383 20.79 -4.54 -4.19
CA ALA A 383 19.91 -5.69 -3.94
C ALA A 383 20.38 -6.54 -2.75
N GLY A 384 19.85 -6.21 -1.59
CA GLY A 384 19.88 -7.09 -0.42
C GLY A 384 18.67 -8.00 -0.38
N VAL A 385 18.91 -9.31 -0.48
CA VAL A 385 18.15 -10.46 0.05
C VAL A 385 16.77 -10.74 -0.54
N ASP A 386 16.73 -11.53 -1.58
CA ASP A 386 15.79 -12.64 -1.77
C ASP A 386 16.51 -13.76 -2.57
N GLU A 387 17.43 -14.48 -1.90
CA GLU A 387 17.91 -15.77 -2.36
C GLU A 387 17.84 -16.78 -1.22
N GLU A 388 17.03 -17.83 -1.43
CA GLU A 388 17.12 -19.09 -0.68
C GLU A 388 18.58 -19.57 -0.67
N GLU A 389 19.03 -19.98 0.51
CA GLU A 389 20.41 -20.43 0.81
C GLU A 389 20.96 -21.42 -0.21
N ALA A 390 21.98 -20.99 -0.95
CA ALA A 390 22.96 -21.87 -1.58
C ALA A 390 24.34 -21.65 -0.96
N PRO A 391 25.18 -22.69 -0.76
CA PRO A 391 26.35 -22.63 0.11
C PRO A 391 27.48 -21.77 -0.48
N VAL A 392 28.02 -20.95 0.40
CA VAL A 392 29.10 -20.00 0.16
C VAL A 392 30.40 -20.71 -0.29
N THR A 393 30.80 -20.46 -1.53
CA THR A 393 32.18 -20.68 -1.96
C THR A 393 32.86 -19.33 -2.26
N ALA A 394 34.08 -19.20 -1.78
CA ALA A 394 34.92 -18.00 -1.66
C ALA A 394 34.81 -16.94 -2.76
N ALA A 395 34.78 -15.68 -2.32
CA ALA A 395 34.71 -14.47 -3.13
C ALA A 395 35.98 -14.25 -3.99
N PRO A 396 35.88 -13.83 -5.27
CA PRO A 396 36.96 -13.21 -6.01
C PRO A 396 37.10 -11.71 -5.68
N ALA A 397 38.29 -11.20 -5.71
CA ALA A 397 38.69 -9.83 -5.37
C ALA A 397 37.98 -8.76 -6.23
N PRO A 398 37.79 -7.53 -5.72
CA PRO A 398 37.06 -6.47 -6.39
C PRO A 398 37.74 -6.01 -7.67
N VAL A 399 37.09 -6.21 -8.80
CA VAL A 399 37.51 -5.61 -10.07
C VAL A 399 36.92 -4.21 -10.15
N VAL A 400 37.73 -3.19 -10.01
CA VAL A 400 37.37 -1.79 -10.28
C VAL A 400 37.12 -1.64 -11.77
N LYS A 401 35.85 -1.67 -12.18
CA LYS A 401 35.42 -1.32 -13.53
C LYS A 401 35.39 0.20 -13.67
N LYS A 402 36.10 0.73 -14.70
CA LYS A 402 35.94 2.12 -15.18
C LYS A 402 34.48 2.34 -15.65
N PRO A 403 33.89 3.55 -15.45
CA PRO A 403 32.58 3.85 -15.98
C PRO A 403 32.64 3.94 -17.51
N GLY A 404 32.27 2.86 -18.19
CA GLY A 404 31.82 2.87 -19.56
C GLY A 404 30.32 3.14 -19.55
N ALA A 405 29.78 3.84 -20.52
CA ALA A 405 28.34 4.01 -20.65
C ALA A 405 27.65 2.63 -20.56
N GLN A 406 26.91 2.42 -19.48
CA GLN A 406 26.23 1.16 -19.23
C GLN A 406 25.07 1.07 -20.24
N VAL A 407 25.01 0.00 -21.00
CA VAL A 407 23.91 -0.21 -21.96
C VAL A 407 22.63 -0.45 -21.16
N ASP A 408 21.59 0.32 -21.43
CA ASP A 408 20.25 0.08 -20.90
C ASP A 408 19.67 -1.18 -21.58
N GLU A 409 19.93 -2.35 -20.96
CA GLU A 409 19.52 -3.64 -21.52
C GLU A 409 17.97 -3.77 -21.62
N PRO A 410 17.16 -3.37 -20.62
CA PRO A 410 15.70 -3.36 -20.75
C PRO A 410 15.21 -2.49 -21.90
N LEU A 411 15.73 -1.28 -22.04
CA LEU A 411 15.38 -0.38 -23.15
C LEU A 411 15.77 -0.99 -24.52
N THR A 412 16.98 -1.55 -24.60
CA THR A 412 17.46 -2.22 -25.83
C THR A 412 16.52 -3.36 -26.21
N LYS A 413 16.14 -4.20 -25.24
CA LYS A 413 15.23 -5.32 -25.46
C LYS A 413 13.83 -4.87 -25.89
N ALA A 414 13.28 -3.85 -25.25
CA ALA A 414 11.99 -3.28 -25.62
C ALA A 414 11.98 -2.71 -27.05
N LEU A 415 13.06 -2.04 -27.45
CA LEU A 415 13.20 -1.54 -28.81
C LEU A 415 13.31 -2.67 -29.84
N GLU A 416 14.03 -3.76 -29.54
CA GLU A 416 14.07 -4.96 -30.40
C GLU A 416 12.68 -5.55 -30.61
N LEU A 417 11.92 -5.73 -29.53
CA LEU A 417 10.56 -6.26 -29.60
C LEU A 417 9.64 -5.37 -30.43
N LEU A 418 9.72 -4.06 -30.24
CA LEU A 418 8.92 -3.11 -31.03
C LEU A 418 9.33 -3.12 -32.51
N LYS A 419 10.62 -3.22 -32.83
CA LYS A 419 11.09 -3.29 -34.23
C LYS A 419 10.56 -4.53 -34.93
N ALA A 420 10.48 -5.66 -34.24
CA ALA A 420 9.96 -6.92 -34.79
C ALA A 420 8.45 -6.91 -35.06
N LYS A 421 7.67 -6.03 -34.43
CA LYS A 421 6.21 -5.93 -34.63
C LYS A 421 5.91 -5.12 -35.91
N PRO A 422 4.93 -5.56 -36.74
CA PRO A 422 4.45 -4.76 -37.85
C PRO A 422 3.85 -3.43 -37.36
N ALA A 423 4.00 -2.37 -38.15
CA ALA A 423 3.47 -1.04 -37.85
C ALA A 423 1.97 -0.95 -38.17
#